data_98d6b215b7361c10f9448bc733a7600a
#
_entry.id   98d6b215b7361c10f9448bc733a7600a
#
_cell.length_a   1.000
_cell.length_b   1.000
_cell.length_c   1.000
_cell.angle_alpha   90.00
_cell.angle_beta   90.00
_cell.angle_gamma   90.00
#
_symmetry.space_group_name_H-M   'P 1'
#
loop_
_entity.id
_entity.type
_entity.pdbx_description
1 polymer ?
#
loop_
_entity_poly.entity_id
_entity_poly.type
_entity_poly.pdbx_seq_one_letter_code
_entity_poly.pdbx_strand_id
1 'polypeptide(L)'
;MPNWCINKLVIQGDPEDMEQLVRIVEGDSSAFSLNSVMKMPQELKDASSPERDGDTAKENIDKYGAKDWYDWAVKNWGTKWDVNAQIVSDVTSPMLPGLRTVSYEFDSAWNPPLNVYDVLAARFPNTNIYACWDESGCDFAGYRMYKNGELLKQVDQDSYSGRYSHYNPTDDIFDYFPSEKEVEKLRKQEEERRMADLNVQTALLRMQNLINNL
;
A
#
# COMPACT_ATOMS: atom_id res chain seq x y z
N MET A 1 27.47 -7.30 -1.80
CA MET A 1 26.07 -7.35 -2.31
C MET A 1 25.17 -7.20 -1.11
N PRO A 2 24.03 -6.53 -1.19
CA PRO A 2 23.07 -6.51 -0.09
C PRO A 2 22.40 -7.88 0.05
N ASN A 3 21.93 -8.20 1.24
CA ASN A 3 20.87 -9.18 1.37
C ASN A 3 19.61 -8.61 0.73
N TRP A 4 18.82 -9.46 0.11
CA TRP A 4 17.59 -9.05 -0.51
C TRP A 4 16.40 -9.42 0.37
N CYS A 5 15.62 -8.43 0.70
CA CYS A 5 14.33 -8.60 1.37
C CYS A 5 13.25 -8.73 0.29
N ILE A 6 12.62 -9.87 0.22
CA ILE A 6 11.51 -10.14 -0.71
C ILE A 6 10.26 -9.48 -0.16
N ASN A 7 9.56 -8.69 -0.97
CA ASN A 7 8.35 -7.99 -0.55
C ASN A 7 7.18 -8.35 -1.45
N LYS A 8 6.01 -8.46 -0.84
CA LYS A 8 4.73 -8.52 -1.53
C LYS A 8 3.80 -7.44 -0.95
N LEU A 9 3.26 -6.62 -1.83
CA LEU A 9 2.37 -5.52 -1.47
C LEU A 9 1.03 -5.75 -2.18
N VAL A 10 -0.04 -5.93 -1.44
CA VAL A 10 -1.40 -6.10 -1.94
C VAL A 10 -2.23 -4.90 -1.52
N ILE A 11 -2.88 -4.25 -2.50
CA ILE A 11 -3.70 -3.07 -2.27
C ILE A 11 -5.07 -3.32 -2.87
N GLN A 12 -6.10 -3.04 -2.08
CA GLN A 12 -7.50 -3.20 -2.48
C GLN A 12 -8.28 -1.92 -2.18
N GLY A 13 -9.09 -1.49 -3.12
CA GLY A 13 -9.92 -0.31 -2.97
C GLY A 13 -10.94 -0.17 -4.08
N ASP A 14 -11.67 0.95 -4.04
CA ASP A 14 -12.54 1.36 -5.14
C ASP A 14 -11.73 1.50 -6.45
N PRO A 15 -12.26 1.10 -7.61
CA PRO A 15 -11.54 1.16 -8.88
C PRO A 15 -10.98 2.54 -9.22
N GLU A 16 -11.67 3.61 -8.87
CA GLU A 16 -11.26 4.99 -9.16
C GLU A 16 -10.07 5.38 -8.28
N ASP A 17 -10.12 5.11 -6.97
CA ASP A 17 -9.00 5.30 -6.06
C ASP A 17 -7.79 4.43 -6.45
N MET A 18 -8.03 3.19 -6.87
CA MET A 18 -6.99 2.27 -7.31
C MET A 18 -6.35 2.70 -8.65
N GLU A 19 -7.12 3.26 -9.58
CA GLU A 19 -6.56 3.80 -10.83
C GLU A 19 -5.62 4.98 -10.54
N GLN A 20 -6.02 5.87 -9.64
CA GLN A 20 -5.20 6.99 -9.21
C GLN A 20 -3.93 6.51 -8.49
N LEU A 21 -4.07 5.55 -7.56
CA LEU A 21 -2.96 4.97 -6.82
C LEU A 21 -1.93 4.35 -7.77
N VAL A 22 -2.35 3.46 -8.67
CA VAL A 22 -1.46 2.78 -9.63
C VAL A 22 -0.67 3.77 -10.46
N ARG A 23 -1.29 4.83 -10.96
CA ARG A 23 -0.59 5.91 -11.70
C ARG A 23 0.43 6.68 -10.86
N ILE A 24 0.14 6.89 -9.58
CA ILE A 24 1.01 7.66 -8.68
C ILE A 24 2.23 6.86 -8.24
N VAL A 25 2.06 5.55 -8.02
CA VAL A 25 3.17 4.70 -7.53
C VAL A 25 4.08 4.21 -8.65
N GLU A 26 3.65 4.32 -9.92
CA GLU A 26 4.43 3.91 -11.09
C GLU A 26 5.71 4.73 -11.20
N GLY A 27 6.84 4.07 -11.47
CA GLY A 27 8.13 4.67 -11.77
C GLY A 27 8.44 4.57 -13.26
N ASP A 28 9.56 5.17 -13.69
CA ASP A 28 9.98 5.22 -15.10
C ASP A 28 10.10 3.82 -15.76
N SER A 29 10.47 2.82 -14.99
CA SER A 29 10.67 1.43 -15.45
C SER A 29 10.20 0.38 -14.45
N SER A 30 9.37 0.76 -13.50
CA SER A 30 8.91 -0.07 -12.39
C SER A 30 7.42 0.16 -12.16
N ALA A 31 6.65 -0.90 -11.96
CA ALA A 31 5.23 -0.78 -11.66
C ALA A 31 4.96 -0.14 -10.28
N PHE A 32 5.95 -0.15 -9.39
CA PHE A 32 5.92 0.53 -8.10
C PHE A 32 7.31 1.06 -7.78
N SER A 33 7.43 2.35 -7.47
CA SER A 33 8.67 3.03 -7.11
C SER A 33 8.52 3.73 -5.76
N LEU A 34 9.48 3.54 -4.88
CA LEU A 34 9.54 4.25 -3.59
C LEU A 34 9.66 5.75 -3.81
N ASN A 35 10.44 6.14 -4.84
CA ASN A 35 10.65 7.53 -5.20
C ASN A 35 9.38 8.21 -5.74
N SER A 36 8.44 7.46 -6.33
CA SER A 36 7.15 7.99 -6.76
C SER A 36 6.22 8.27 -5.58
N VAL A 37 6.33 7.48 -4.50
CA VAL A 37 5.57 7.69 -3.27
C VAL A 37 6.21 8.76 -2.39
N MET A 38 7.52 8.69 -2.17
CA MET A 38 8.32 9.60 -1.34
C MET A 38 9.54 10.07 -2.13
N LYS A 39 9.39 11.22 -2.80
CA LYS A 39 10.38 11.73 -3.73
C LYS A 39 11.67 12.18 -3.03
N MET A 40 12.79 11.59 -3.41
CA MET A 40 14.12 12.04 -2.98
C MET A 40 14.46 13.39 -3.64
N PRO A 41 14.99 14.38 -2.89
CA PRO A 41 15.48 15.62 -3.46
C PRO A 41 16.56 15.36 -4.52
N GLN A 42 16.49 16.09 -5.65
CA GLN A 42 17.39 15.87 -6.79
C GLN A 42 18.85 16.11 -6.40
N GLU A 43 19.11 17.11 -5.57
CA GLU A 43 20.45 17.46 -5.11
C GLU A 43 21.10 16.31 -4.32
N LEU A 44 20.31 15.54 -3.58
CA LEU A 44 20.80 14.35 -2.89
C LEU A 44 21.03 13.17 -3.84
N LYS A 45 20.20 13.00 -4.88
CA LYS A 45 20.40 11.97 -5.91
C LYS A 45 21.73 12.13 -6.64
N ASP A 46 22.12 13.40 -6.89
CA ASP A 46 23.32 13.75 -7.61
C ASP A 46 24.56 13.79 -6.70
N ALA A 47 24.38 13.75 -5.37
CA ALA A 47 25.47 13.74 -4.41
C ALA A 47 26.19 12.38 -4.37
N SER A 48 27.49 12.42 -4.10
CA SER A 48 28.25 11.19 -3.83
C SER A 48 27.87 10.56 -2.50
N SER A 49 28.05 9.25 -2.35
CA SER A 49 27.85 8.58 -1.06
C SER A 49 29.03 7.62 -0.80
N PRO A 50 29.71 7.73 0.37
CA PRO A 50 29.49 8.75 1.41
C PRO A 50 29.92 10.15 0.92
N GLU A 51 29.12 11.18 1.28
CA GLU A 51 29.51 12.55 1.03
C GLU A 51 30.74 12.92 1.88
N ARG A 52 31.81 13.38 1.20
CA ARG A 52 33.12 13.63 1.81
C ARG A 52 33.40 15.10 2.02
N ASP A 53 32.71 15.98 1.32
CA ASP A 53 32.80 17.42 1.52
C ASP A 53 32.01 17.81 2.78
N GLY A 54 32.75 18.22 3.81
CA GLY A 54 32.13 18.56 5.10
C GLY A 54 31.17 19.74 5.07
N ASP A 55 31.29 20.66 4.12
CA ASP A 55 30.41 21.81 3.98
C ASP A 55 29.13 21.40 3.23
N THR A 56 29.25 20.68 2.10
CA THR A 56 28.11 20.10 1.38
C THR A 56 27.30 19.17 2.25
N ALA A 57 27.96 18.31 3.05
CA ALA A 57 27.26 17.42 3.99
C ALA A 57 26.44 18.19 5.02
N LYS A 58 26.97 19.31 5.56
CA LYS A 58 26.23 20.17 6.49
C LYS A 58 25.04 20.85 5.85
N GLU A 59 25.23 21.43 4.67
CA GLU A 59 24.14 22.06 3.91
C GLU A 59 23.00 21.06 3.59
N ASN A 60 23.36 19.84 3.20
CA ASN A 60 22.39 18.78 2.95
C ASN A 60 21.65 18.36 4.23
N ILE A 61 22.35 18.25 5.36
CA ILE A 61 21.72 17.92 6.65
C ILE A 61 20.75 19.02 7.06
N ASP A 62 21.16 20.29 6.94
CA ASP A 62 20.33 21.45 7.32
C ASP A 62 19.07 21.53 6.44
N LYS A 63 19.19 21.25 5.13
CA LYS A 63 18.11 21.39 4.16
C LYS A 63 17.20 20.16 4.08
N TYR A 64 17.76 18.96 4.14
CA TYR A 64 17.07 17.69 3.84
C TYR A 64 17.08 16.71 5.01
N GLY A 65 17.83 17.00 6.08
CA GLY A 65 17.96 16.13 7.23
C GLY A 65 18.82 14.87 6.98
N ALA A 66 19.61 14.86 5.91
CA ALA A 66 20.48 13.77 5.50
C ALA A 66 21.69 14.32 4.75
N LYS A 67 22.88 13.73 4.89
CA LYS A 67 24.10 14.22 4.25
C LYS A 67 24.20 13.87 2.77
N ASP A 68 23.62 12.72 2.37
CA ASP A 68 23.67 12.17 1.02
C ASP A 68 22.42 11.32 0.71
N TRP A 69 22.34 10.79 -0.52
CA TRP A 69 21.23 9.96 -0.97
C TRP A 69 21.06 8.69 -0.12
N TYR A 70 22.15 8.10 0.36
CA TYR A 70 22.07 6.85 1.13
C TYR A 70 21.45 7.08 2.50
N ASP A 71 21.94 8.11 3.24
CA ASP A 71 21.36 8.47 4.53
C ASP A 71 19.89 8.85 4.39
N TRP A 72 19.55 9.58 3.33
CA TRP A 72 18.17 9.96 3.07
C TRP A 72 17.29 8.75 2.76
N ALA A 73 17.74 7.85 1.89
CA ALA A 73 17.00 6.65 1.51
C ALA A 73 16.72 5.75 2.73
N VAL A 74 17.74 5.46 3.51
CA VAL A 74 17.59 4.63 4.73
C VAL A 74 16.65 5.29 5.74
N LYS A 75 16.75 6.60 5.93
CA LYS A 75 15.92 7.34 6.87
C LYS A 75 14.47 7.45 6.42
N ASN A 76 14.22 7.71 5.14
CA ASN A 76 12.90 8.02 4.62
C ASN A 76 12.19 6.79 4.02
N TRP A 77 12.87 5.97 3.23
CA TRP A 77 12.27 4.75 2.69
C TRP A 77 12.37 3.55 3.63
N GLY A 78 13.40 3.51 4.48
CA GLY A 78 13.73 2.34 5.32
C GLY A 78 14.64 1.33 4.62
N THR A 79 14.96 1.54 3.34
CA THR A 79 15.83 0.70 2.52
C THR A 79 16.81 1.56 1.71
N LYS A 80 17.87 0.93 1.18
CA LYS A 80 18.97 1.65 0.54
C LYS A 80 18.63 2.22 -0.84
N TRP A 81 17.89 1.48 -1.66
CA TRP A 81 17.61 1.83 -3.05
C TRP A 81 16.13 1.84 -3.35
N ASP A 82 15.77 2.51 -4.45
CA ASP A 82 14.46 2.33 -5.06
C ASP A 82 14.30 0.88 -5.56
N VAL A 83 13.08 0.45 -5.80
CA VAL A 83 12.74 -0.92 -6.15
C VAL A 83 12.31 -1.05 -7.61
N ASN A 84 12.46 -2.25 -8.15
CA ASN A 84 11.94 -2.62 -9.46
C ASN A 84 10.81 -3.65 -9.27
N ALA A 85 9.60 -3.16 -9.12
CA ALA A 85 8.43 -3.97 -8.84
C ALA A 85 7.72 -4.43 -10.12
N GLN A 86 7.11 -5.59 -10.01
CA GLN A 86 6.21 -6.14 -11.03
C GLN A 86 4.79 -6.28 -10.46
N ILE A 87 3.78 -6.02 -11.30
CA ILE A 87 2.41 -6.40 -10.99
C ILE A 87 2.28 -7.91 -11.24
N VAL A 88 1.96 -8.66 -10.21
CA VAL A 88 1.74 -10.11 -10.29
C VAL A 88 0.25 -10.47 -10.35
N SER A 89 -0.62 -9.53 -9.95
CA SER A 89 -2.06 -9.66 -10.08
C SER A 89 -2.72 -8.28 -10.13
N ASP A 90 -3.71 -8.13 -11.00
CA ASP A 90 -4.58 -6.95 -11.08
C ASP A 90 -5.99 -7.45 -11.45
N VAL A 91 -6.87 -7.50 -10.45
CA VAL A 91 -8.19 -8.12 -10.57
C VAL A 91 -9.26 -7.19 -10.05
N THR A 92 -10.27 -6.94 -10.89
CA THR A 92 -11.51 -6.33 -10.42
C THR A 92 -12.49 -7.44 -10.08
N SER A 93 -12.99 -7.46 -8.84
CA SER A 93 -13.88 -8.50 -8.37
C SER A 93 -15.22 -8.46 -9.12
N PRO A 94 -15.63 -9.53 -9.81
CA PRO A 94 -16.97 -9.60 -10.43
C PRO A 94 -18.07 -9.76 -9.38
N MET A 95 -17.74 -10.21 -8.17
CA MET A 95 -18.68 -10.48 -7.09
C MET A 95 -18.87 -9.28 -6.16
N LEU A 96 -17.89 -8.37 -6.12
CA LEU A 96 -17.95 -7.06 -5.50
C LEU A 96 -17.76 -6.01 -6.60
N PRO A 97 -18.82 -5.64 -7.34
CA PRO A 97 -18.69 -4.55 -8.27
C PRO A 97 -18.27 -3.30 -7.50
N GLY A 98 -17.05 -2.85 -7.76
CA GLY A 98 -16.44 -1.73 -7.09
C GLY A 98 -15.16 -2.02 -6.32
N LEU A 99 -14.65 -3.26 -6.25
CA LEU A 99 -13.33 -3.50 -5.64
C LEU A 99 -12.31 -4.01 -6.66
N ARG A 100 -11.20 -3.28 -6.79
CA ARG A 100 -10.01 -3.66 -7.55
C ARG A 100 -8.90 -4.01 -6.57
N THR A 101 -8.21 -5.12 -6.81
CA THR A 101 -7.05 -5.56 -6.04
C THR A 101 -5.84 -5.64 -6.95
N VAL A 102 -4.77 -4.96 -6.57
CA VAL A 102 -3.48 -4.99 -7.27
C VAL A 102 -2.42 -5.53 -6.34
N SER A 103 -1.63 -6.48 -6.83
CA SER A 103 -0.52 -7.08 -6.09
C SER A 103 0.80 -6.80 -6.78
N TYR A 104 1.77 -6.32 -6.02
CA TYR A 104 3.13 -6.06 -6.46
C TYR A 104 4.10 -7.02 -5.75
N GLU A 105 5.13 -7.46 -6.47
CA GLU A 105 6.29 -8.16 -5.91
C GLU A 105 7.57 -7.44 -6.29
N PHE A 106 8.48 -7.31 -5.33
CA PHE A 106 9.78 -6.66 -5.52
C PHE A 106 10.77 -7.01 -4.42
N ASP A 107 12.05 -6.82 -4.73
CA ASP A 107 13.13 -6.96 -3.76
C ASP A 107 13.59 -5.58 -3.30
N SER A 108 13.84 -5.44 -1.99
CA SER A 108 14.45 -4.26 -1.39
C SER A 108 15.77 -4.61 -0.71
N ALA A 109 16.69 -3.63 -0.64
CA ALA A 109 18.02 -3.86 -0.08
C ALA A 109 18.00 -3.81 1.44
N TRP A 110 18.32 -4.92 2.10
CA TRP A 110 18.45 -5.12 3.55
C TRP A 110 17.12 -5.16 4.32
N ASN A 111 16.23 -4.20 4.09
CA ASN A 111 15.00 -4.02 4.87
C ASN A 111 13.79 -3.72 3.97
N PRO A 112 12.57 -4.05 4.40
CA PRO A 112 11.36 -3.61 3.72
C PRO A 112 11.18 -2.08 3.84
N PRO A 113 10.54 -1.43 2.86
CA PRO A 113 10.33 0.02 2.86
C PRO A 113 9.13 0.44 3.73
N LEU A 114 9.19 0.18 5.03
CA LEU A 114 8.05 0.34 5.95
C LEU A 114 7.49 1.76 5.98
N ASN A 115 8.36 2.78 5.94
CA ASN A 115 7.93 4.18 5.97
C ASN A 115 7.14 4.56 4.70
N VAL A 116 7.47 3.93 3.56
CA VAL A 116 6.75 4.15 2.30
C VAL A 116 5.34 3.55 2.38
N TYR A 117 5.19 2.40 3.03
CA TYR A 117 3.86 1.80 3.27
C TYR A 117 3.00 2.70 4.16
N ASP A 118 3.58 3.28 5.22
CA ASP A 118 2.89 4.22 6.11
C ASP A 118 2.39 5.46 5.34
N VAL A 119 3.24 6.06 4.50
CA VAL A 119 2.89 7.22 3.67
C VAL A 119 1.83 6.86 2.63
N LEU A 120 1.95 5.69 2.00
CA LEU A 120 0.99 5.21 1.01
C LEU A 120 -0.40 5.03 1.63
N ALA A 121 -0.47 4.39 2.80
CA ALA A 121 -1.72 4.21 3.53
C ALA A 121 -2.37 5.55 3.90
N ALA A 122 -1.60 6.49 4.46
CA ALA A 122 -2.10 7.81 4.81
C ALA A 122 -2.60 8.62 3.60
N ARG A 123 -1.96 8.44 2.43
CA ARG A 123 -2.35 9.13 1.18
C ARG A 123 -3.60 8.56 0.53
N PHE A 124 -3.85 7.25 0.73
CA PHE A 124 -5.00 6.52 0.18
C PHE A 124 -5.82 5.86 1.30
N PRO A 125 -6.47 6.66 2.17
CA PRO A 125 -7.15 6.14 3.36
C PRO A 125 -8.34 5.22 3.06
N ASN A 126 -8.91 5.30 1.84
CA ASN A 126 -10.02 4.43 1.42
C ASN A 126 -9.57 3.05 0.91
N THR A 127 -8.25 2.79 0.93
CA THR A 127 -7.71 1.49 0.51
C THR A 127 -7.34 0.62 1.69
N ASN A 128 -7.44 -0.69 1.50
CA ASN A 128 -6.85 -1.68 2.39
C ASN A 128 -5.48 -2.07 1.83
N ILE A 129 -4.44 -2.03 2.65
CA ILE A 129 -3.09 -2.38 2.24
C ILE A 129 -2.60 -3.52 3.12
N TYR A 130 -2.05 -4.55 2.47
CA TYR A 130 -1.29 -5.62 3.10
C TYR A 130 0.11 -5.64 2.50
N ALA A 131 1.11 -5.51 3.34
CA ALA A 131 2.51 -5.57 2.97
C ALA A 131 3.20 -6.66 3.79
N CYS A 132 3.82 -7.63 3.13
CA CYS A 132 4.63 -8.64 3.81
C CYS A 132 6.03 -8.72 3.22
N TRP A 133 6.97 -9.20 4.04
CA TRP A 133 8.39 -9.27 3.69
C TRP A 133 9.06 -10.49 4.31
N ASP A 134 10.12 -10.95 3.65
CA ASP A 134 11.01 -11.99 4.13
C ASP A 134 12.46 -11.65 3.76
N GLU A 135 13.36 -11.63 4.72
CA GLU A 135 14.80 -11.52 4.53
C GLU A 135 15.50 -12.69 5.23
N SER A 136 15.82 -13.71 4.45
CA SER A 136 16.35 -14.96 4.95
C SER A 136 17.82 -14.88 5.38
N GLY A 137 18.58 -13.88 4.93
CA GLY A 137 20.00 -13.71 5.28
C GLY A 137 20.22 -13.24 6.71
N CYS A 138 19.31 -12.41 7.24
CA CYS A 138 19.30 -11.94 8.63
C CYS A 138 18.18 -12.59 9.46
N ASP A 139 17.48 -13.59 8.90
CA ASP A 139 16.45 -14.40 9.56
C ASP A 139 15.31 -13.58 10.15
N PHE A 140 14.75 -12.64 9.35
CA PHE A 140 13.56 -11.91 9.74
C PHE A 140 12.49 -11.88 8.65
N ALA A 141 11.25 -11.87 9.06
CA ALA A 141 10.08 -11.71 8.20
C ALA A 141 8.99 -10.95 8.94
N GLY A 142 7.94 -10.55 8.24
CA GLY A 142 6.81 -9.93 8.88
C GLY A 142 5.76 -9.42 7.93
N TYR A 143 4.74 -8.77 8.48
CA TYR A 143 3.73 -8.10 7.70
C TYR A 143 3.13 -6.90 8.42
N ARG A 144 2.58 -5.97 7.65
CA ARG A 144 1.73 -4.87 8.08
C ARG A 144 0.40 -4.89 7.35
N MET A 145 -0.64 -4.52 8.07
CA MET A 145 -1.99 -4.33 7.53
C MET A 145 -2.45 -2.92 7.85
N TYR A 146 -2.99 -2.24 6.82
CA TYR A 146 -3.51 -0.89 6.97
C TYR A 146 -4.97 -0.84 6.54
N LYS A 147 -5.75 -0.05 7.26
CA LYS A 147 -7.14 0.24 6.95
C LYS A 147 -7.47 1.66 7.39
N ASN A 148 -8.27 2.35 6.58
CA ASN A 148 -8.65 3.75 6.85
C ASN A 148 -7.45 4.70 7.01
N GLY A 149 -6.35 4.42 6.30
CA GLY A 149 -5.12 5.21 6.37
C GLY A 149 -4.22 4.94 7.57
N GLU A 150 -4.59 4.01 8.46
CA GLU A 150 -3.89 3.73 9.70
C GLU A 150 -3.36 2.29 9.75
N LEU A 151 -2.25 2.11 10.46
CA LEU A 151 -1.70 0.78 10.74
C LEU A 151 -2.63 0.03 11.70
N LEU A 152 -3.24 -1.04 11.20
CA LEU A 152 -4.14 -1.89 11.98
C LEU A 152 -3.38 -2.99 12.73
N LYS A 153 -2.39 -3.62 12.08
CA LYS A 153 -1.63 -4.74 12.64
C LYS A 153 -0.21 -4.76 12.08
N GLN A 154 0.75 -5.07 12.93
CA GLN A 154 2.11 -5.43 12.55
C GLN A 154 2.50 -6.73 13.25
N VAL A 155 3.17 -7.60 12.51
CA VAL A 155 3.78 -8.82 13.03
C VAL A 155 5.21 -8.89 12.52
N ASP A 156 6.14 -9.11 13.43
CA ASP A 156 7.54 -9.38 13.14
C ASP A 156 7.87 -10.78 13.65
N GLN A 157 8.62 -11.56 12.88
CA GLN A 157 8.94 -12.95 13.16
C GLN A 157 10.24 -13.37 12.47
N ASP A 158 10.71 -14.60 12.77
CA ASP A 158 11.84 -15.19 12.06
C ASP A 158 11.50 -15.46 10.58
N SER A 159 12.50 -15.48 9.71
CA SER A 159 12.31 -15.74 8.27
C SER A 159 11.65 -17.10 8.01
N TYR A 160 10.84 -17.17 6.97
CA TYR A 160 10.14 -18.36 6.53
C TYR A 160 11.02 -19.39 5.81
N SER A 161 12.18 -19.00 5.31
CA SER A 161 12.99 -19.79 4.39
C SER A 161 13.60 -21.07 4.99
N GLY A 162 13.41 -21.36 6.27
CA GLY A 162 13.98 -22.57 6.88
C GLY A 162 13.16 -23.22 7.98
N ARG A 163 12.23 -22.52 8.60
CA ARG A 163 11.50 -23.04 9.78
C ARG A 163 10.01 -23.25 9.56
N TYR A 164 9.42 -22.61 8.57
CA TYR A 164 7.97 -22.62 8.33
C TYR A 164 7.64 -22.83 6.85
N SER A 165 7.97 -24.01 6.33
CA SER A 165 7.66 -24.41 4.96
C SER A 165 6.15 -24.44 4.63
N HIS A 166 5.29 -24.11 5.58
CA HIS A 166 3.83 -24.18 5.47
C HIS A 166 3.10 -22.86 5.73
N TYR A 167 3.81 -21.79 6.14
CA TYR A 167 3.16 -20.50 6.29
C TYR A 167 3.03 -19.82 4.92
N ASN A 168 1.80 -19.65 4.50
CA ASN A 168 1.48 -18.85 3.33
C ASN A 168 0.97 -17.50 3.85
N PRO A 169 1.72 -16.40 3.69
CA PRO A 169 1.24 -15.09 4.12
C PRO A 169 -0.06 -14.68 3.42
N THR A 170 -0.45 -15.39 2.35
CA THR A 170 -1.74 -15.20 1.70
C THR A 170 -2.91 -15.76 2.51
N ASP A 171 -2.69 -16.69 3.42
CA ASP A 171 -3.77 -17.26 4.24
C ASP A 171 -4.31 -16.21 5.24
N ASP A 172 -3.43 -15.39 5.82
CA ASP A 172 -3.84 -14.24 6.66
C ASP A 172 -4.53 -13.12 5.87
N ILE A 173 -4.26 -12.98 4.55
CA ILE A 173 -4.93 -12.01 3.68
C ILE A 173 -6.39 -12.40 3.49
N PHE A 174 -6.69 -13.70 3.35
CA PHE A 174 -8.07 -14.17 3.17
C PHE A 174 -8.91 -13.95 4.43
N ASP A 175 -8.31 -14.04 5.62
CA ASP A 175 -8.99 -13.70 6.88
C ASP A 175 -9.21 -12.18 7.04
N TYR A 176 -8.40 -11.35 6.38
CA TYR A 176 -8.50 -9.89 6.41
C TYR A 176 -9.43 -9.34 5.33
N PHE A 177 -9.40 -9.91 4.14
CA PHE A 177 -10.38 -9.60 3.11
C PHE A 177 -11.63 -10.45 3.35
N PRO A 178 -12.82 -9.86 3.32
CA PRO A 178 -14.03 -10.60 3.62
C PRO A 178 -14.13 -11.86 2.74
N SER A 179 -14.43 -12.98 3.37
CA SER A 179 -14.70 -14.24 2.66
C SER A 179 -15.86 -14.06 1.67
N GLU A 180 -15.97 -14.92 0.66
CA GLU A 180 -17.09 -14.89 -0.30
C GLU A 180 -18.46 -14.82 0.39
N LYS A 181 -18.62 -15.48 1.54
CA LYS A 181 -19.87 -15.45 2.34
C LYS A 181 -20.10 -14.09 3.00
N GLU A 182 -19.06 -13.43 3.48
CA GLU A 182 -19.15 -12.08 4.07
C GLU A 182 -19.42 -11.04 2.97
N VAL A 183 -18.78 -11.20 1.83
CA VAL A 183 -19.01 -10.43 0.61
C VAL A 183 -20.47 -10.52 0.18
N GLU A 184 -21.03 -11.72 0.09
CA GLU A 184 -22.44 -11.95 -0.27
C GLU A 184 -23.40 -11.34 0.78
N LYS A 185 -23.03 -11.41 2.07
CA LYS A 185 -23.78 -10.77 3.14
C LYS A 185 -23.76 -9.25 3.04
N LEU A 186 -22.59 -8.65 2.78
CA LEU A 186 -22.44 -7.20 2.59
C LEU A 186 -23.22 -6.73 1.36
N ARG A 187 -23.16 -7.46 0.26
CA ARG A 187 -23.94 -7.18 -0.96
C ARG A 187 -25.44 -7.17 -0.70
N LYS A 188 -25.96 -8.17 0.02
CA LYS A 188 -27.39 -8.20 0.40
C LYS A 188 -27.76 -7.02 1.26
N GLN A 189 -26.92 -6.66 2.25
CA GLN A 189 -27.16 -5.49 3.09
C GLN A 189 -27.16 -4.18 2.29
N GLU A 190 -26.29 -4.04 1.32
CA GLU A 190 -26.22 -2.86 0.46
C GLU A 190 -27.41 -2.79 -0.51
N GLU A 191 -27.86 -3.92 -1.04
CA GLU A 191 -29.06 -4.02 -1.88
C GLU A 191 -30.33 -3.69 -1.08
N GLU A 192 -30.47 -4.19 0.14
CA GLU A 192 -31.54 -3.84 1.07
C GLU A 192 -31.53 -2.34 1.42
N ARG A 193 -30.34 -1.76 1.65
CA ARG A 193 -30.18 -0.32 1.91
C ARG A 193 -30.59 0.52 0.69
N ARG A 194 -30.13 0.15 -0.52
CA ARG A 194 -30.55 0.81 -1.78
C ARG A 194 -32.06 0.75 -1.99
N MET A 195 -32.66 -0.39 -1.70
CA MET A 195 -34.12 -0.54 -1.81
C MET A 195 -34.86 0.29 -0.79
N ALA A 196 -34.37 0.40 0.44
CA ALA A 196 -34.92 1.26 1.47
C ALA A 196 -34.82 2.75 1.07
N ASP A 197 -33.69 3.20 0.56
CA ASP A 197 -33.49 4.58 0.08
C ASP A 197 -34.41 4.90 -1.11
N LEU A 198 -34.57 3.97 -2.04
CA LEU A 198 -35.50 4.12 -3.18
C LEU A 198 -36.95 4.24 -2.73
N ASN A 199 -37.36 3.44 -1.73
CA ASN A 199 -38.69 3.50 -1.16
C ASN A 199 -38.95 4.85 -0.46
N VAL A 200 -37.95 5.39 0.27
CA VAL A 200 -38.04 6.73 0.89
C VAL A 200 -38.16 7.81 -0.19
N GLN A 201 -37.35 7.77 -1.24
CA GLN A 201 -37.44 8.74 -2.35
C GLN A 201 -38.80 8.68 -3.05
N THR A 202 -39.31 7.47 -3.30
CA THR A 202 -40.63 7.27 -3.91
C THR A 202 -41.77 7.81 -3.01
N ALA A 203 -41.68 7.63 -1.71
CA ALA A 203 -42.64 8.17 -0.75
C ALA A 203 -42.63 9.71 -0.71
N LEU A 204 -41.41 10.31 -0.72
CA LEU A 204 -41.25 11.76 -0.77
C LEU A 204 -41.81 12.36 -2.08
N LEU A 205 -41.61 11.70 -3.21
CA LEU A 205 -42.15 12.14 -4.50
C LEU A 205 -43.70 12.09 -4.52
N ARG A 206 -44.28 11.05 -3.93
CA ARG A 206 -45.75 10.95 -3.75
C ARG A 206 -46.32 12.04 -2.87
N MET A 207 -45.66 12.35 -1.75
CA MET A 207 -46.05 13.46 -0.85
C MET A 207 -45.99 14.81 -1.57
N GLN A 208 -44.92 15.05 -2.33
CA GLN A 208 -44.73 16.30 -3.08
C GLN A 208 -45.80 16.49 -4.16
N ASN A 209 -46.19 15.41 -4.85
CA ASN A 209 -47.29 15.44 -5.82
C ASN A 209 -48.67 15.68 -5.18
N LEU A 210 -48.90 15.18 -3.98
CA LEU A 210 -50.14 15.46 -3.21
C LEU A 210 -50.23 16.92 -2.79
N ILE A 211 -49.10 17.53 -2.35
CA ILE A 211 -49.04 18.94 -1.96
C ILE A 211 -49.26 19.86 -3.17
N ASN A 212 -48.69 19.51 -4.34
CA ASN A 212 -48.84 20.32 -5.56
C ASN A 212 -50.24 20.24 -6.21
N ASN A 213 -51.07 19.31 -5.80
CA ASN A 213 -52.43 19.13 -6.28
C ASN A 213 -53.54 19.63 -5.28
N LEU A 214 -53.14 20.27 -4.20
CA LEU A 214 -53.98 21.03 -3.24
C LEU A 214 -53.93 22.51 -3.52
#